data_b39e210adad30c8f577d2ef9bb80cca6
#
_entry.id   b39e210adad30c8f577d2ef9bb80cca6
#
_cell.length_a   1.000
_cell.length_b   1.000
_cell.length_c   1.000
_cell.angle_alpha   90.00
_cell.angle_beta   90.00
_cell.angle_gamma   90.00
#
_symmetry.space_group_name_H-M   'P 1'
#
loop_
_entity.id
_entity.type
_entity.pdbx_description
1 polymer ?
#
loop_
_entity_poly.entity_id
_entity_poly.type
_entity_poly.pdbx_seq_one_letter_code
_entity_poly.pdbx_strand_id
1 'polypeptide(L)'
;QRQMCIRDSYSDTVDRSLLLAGTFAHDLQKETEFARSELGLVTGYTIKGDLLGHLVMGAQEVAQVARELDMPEEKSVLLQHLILSHHGEPDYGAAVRPVCAESELLAYIDQIDSRMEIYREAFAKLEEGQFSNRIFALEKRVYKHTIV
;
A
#
# COMPACT_ATOMS: atom_id res chain seq x y z
N GLN A 1 -11.91 7.96 3.80
CA GLN A 1 -12.92 8.72 3.02
C GLN A 1 -12.80 8.49 1.50
N ARG A 2 -11.60 8.56 0.88
CA ARG A 2 -11.43 8.36 -0.57
C ARG A 2 -11.84 6.95 -1.02
N GLN A 3 -11.50 5.92 -0.26
CA GLN A 3 -11.91 4.54 -0.51
C GLN A 3 -13.43 4.35 -0.44
N MET A 4 -14.12 5.10 0.41
CA MET A 4 -15.58 5.06 0.52
C MET A 4 -16.29 5.63 -0.72
N CYS A 5 -15.77 6.73 -1.30
CA CYS A 5 -16.37 7.30 -2.51
C CYS A 5 -16.23 6.39 -3.73
N ILE A 6 -15.04 5.80 -3.94
CA ILE A 6 -14.79 4.87 -5.05
C ILE A 6 -15.65 3.61 -4.87
N ARG A 7 -15.71 3.06 -3.66
CA ARG A 7 -16.56 1.92 -3.33
C ARG A 7 -18.04 2.15 -3.70
N ASP A 8 -18.59 3.34 -3.38
CA ASP A 8 -20.00 3.62 -3.63
C ASP A 8 -20.33 3.66 -5.13
N SER A 9 -19.31 3.98 -5.97
CA SER A 9 -19.42 3.94 -7.43
C SER A 9 -19.35 2.52 -8.02
N TYR A 10 -18.77 1.54 -7.30
CA TYR A 10 -18.54 0.16 -7.76
C TYR A 10 -19.06 -0.88 -6.77
N SER A 11 -20.16 -0.55 -6.06
CA SER A 11 -20.72 -1.40 -5.00
C SER A 11 -21.30 -2.74 -5.49
N ASP A 12 -21.51 -2.88 -6.77
CA ASP A 12 -21.94 -4.09 -7.47
C ASP A 12 -20.78 -4.99 -7.92
N THR A 13 -19.56 -4.48 -7.88
CA THR A 13 -18.36 -5.17 -8.40
C THR A 13 -17.35 -5.50 -7.27
N VAL A 14 -17.38 -4.76 -6.16
CA VAL A 14 -16.37 -4.80 -5.08
C VAL A 14 -16.99 -5.27 -3.77
N ASP A 15 -16.44 -6.32 -3.16
CA ASP A 15 -16.75 -6.68 -1.77
C ASP A 15 -16.12 -5.66 -0.82
N ARG A 16 -16.98 -4.86 -0.21
CA ARG A 16 -16.60 -3.81 0.73
C ARG A 16 -15.79 -4.35 1.91
N SER A 17 -16.21 -5.49 2.45
CA SER A 17 -15.58 -6.04 3.66
C SER A 17 -14.18 -6.53 3.36
N LEU A 18 -13.99 -7.18 2.22
CA LEU A 18 -12.69 -7.64 1.74
C LEU A 18 -11.76 -6.46 1.48
N LEU A 19 -12.23 -5.42 0.77
CA LEU A 19 -11.43 -4.23 0.49
C LEU A 19 -10.99 -3.51 1.77
N LEU A 20 -11.91 -3.35 2.74
CA LEU A 20 -11.57 -2.70 4.02
C LEU A 20 -10.58 -3.52 4.84
N ALA A 21 -10.76 -4.84 4.89
CA ALA A 21 -9.82 -5.73 5.58
C ALA A 21 -8.44 -5.70 4.91
N GLY A 22 -8.38 -5.75 3.57
CA GLY A 22 -7.13 -5.60 2.81
C GLY A 22 -6.47 -4.25 3.06
N THR A 23 -7.23 -3.17 3.01
CA THR A 23 -6.71 -1.82 3.31
C THR A 23 -6.13 -1.70 4.71
N PHE A 24 -6.73 -2.35 5.69
CA PHE A 24 -6.21 -2.35 7.06
C PHE A 24 -4.93 -3.18 7.17
N ALA A 25 -4.89 -4.34 6.51
CA ALA A 25 -3.85 -5.35 6.73
C ALA A 25 -2.63 -5.21 5.80
N HIS A 26 -2.75 -4.54 4.63
CA HIS A 26 -1.72 -4.58 3.58
C HIS A 26 -0.32 -4.19 4.06
N ASP A 27 -0.23 -3.18 4.91
CA ASP A 27 1.01 -2.60 5.42
C ASP A 27 1.29 -2.91 6.89
N LEU A 28 0.44 -3.69 7.57
CA LEU A 28 0.53 -3.92 9.01
C LEU A 28 1.90 -4.48 9.42
N GLN A 29 2.48 -5.35 8.61
CA GLN A 29 3.77 -5.98 8.89
C GLN A 29 4.99 -5.09 8.62
N LYS A 30 4.82 -3.86 8.13
CA LYS A 30 5.90 -2.84 8.13
C LYS A 30 6.38 -2.51 9.56
N GLU A 31 5.50 -2.70 10.55
CA GLU A 31 5.86 -2.61 11.97
C GLU A 31 6.95 -3.63 12.37
N THR A 32 6.89 -4.84 11.83
CA THR A 32 7.88 -5.91 12.06
C THR A 32 9.04 -5.85 11.06
N GLU A 33 8.81 -5.33 9.86
CA GLU A 33 9.81 -5.21 8.79
C GLU A 33 10.91 -4.23 9.17
N PHE A 34 10.56 -3.09 9.77
CA PHE A 34 11.52 -2.04 10.08
C PHE A 34 12.03 -2.10 11.52
N ALA A 35 13.35 -2.00 11.67
CA ALA A 35 13.98 -1.74 12.95
C ALA A 35 13.79 -0.26 13.32
N ARG A 36 13.44 0.01 14.58
CA ARG A 36 13.20 1.37 15.08
C ARG A 36 14.11 1.69 16.26
N SER A 37 14.49 2.97 16.37
CA SER A 37 15.16 3.51 17.54
C SER A 37 14.17 3.66 18.72
N GLU A 38 14.67 3.96 19.90
CA GLU A 38 13.85 4.29 21.08
C GLU A 38 12.90 5.47 20.84
N LEU A 39 13.22 6.36 19.90
CA LEU A 39 12.39 7.49 19.49
C LEU A 39 11.39 7.13 18.36
N GLY A 40 11.30 5.87 17.95
CA GLY A 40 10.39 5.39 16.90
C GLY A 40 10.84 5.67 15.46
N LEU A 41 12.05 6.23 15.27
CA LEU A 41 12.58 6.47 13.92
C LEU A 41 13.07 5.16 13.30
N VAL A 42 12.76 4.93 12.03
CA VAL A 42 13.27 3.79 11.27
C VAL A 42 14.79 3.90 11.13
N THR A 43 15.51 2.87 11.56
CA THR A 43 16.98 2.79 11.51
C THR A 43 17.50 1.77 10.50
N GLY A 44 16.64 0.93 9.95
CA GLY A 44 16.97 -0.10 8.98
C GLY A 44 15.88 -1.16 8.91
N TYR A 45 16.22 -2.31 8.38
CA TYR A 45 15.37 -3.50 8.36
C TYR A 45 15.71 -4.44 9.51
N THR A 46 14.71 -5.19 9.98
CA THR A 46 14.97 -6.35 10.84
C THR A 46 15.49 -7.51 9.98
N ILE A 47 16.12 -8.53 10.59
CA ILE A 47 16.54 -9.72 9.85
C ILE A 47 15.35 -10.38 9.14
N LYS A 48 14.21 -10.44 9.80
CA LYS A 48 12.98 -10.99 9.21
C LYS A 48 12.45 -10.11 8.09
N GLY A 49 12.55 -8.79 8.24
CA GLY A 49 12.18 -7.81 7.22
C GLY A 49 13.01 -7.95 5.95
N ASP A 50 14.34 -8.02 6.07
CA ASP A 50 15.24 -8.22 4.93
C ASP A 50 15.02 -9.56 4.19
N LEU A 51 14.71 -10.62 4.94
CA LEU A 51 14.57 -11.96 4.36
C LEU A 51 13.20 -12.23 3.74
N LEU A 52 12.12 -11.68 4.30
CA LEU A 52 10.75 -12.00 3.91
C LEU A 52 9.97 -10.81 3.34
N GLY A 53 10.24 -9.60 3.84
CA GLY A 53 9.44 -8.42 3.54
C GLY A 53 8.03 -8.45 4.14
N HIS A 54 7.38 -7.29 4.24
CA HIS A 54 6.04 -7.15 4.85
C HIS A 54 4.94 -7.88 4.08
N LEU A 55 5.06 -8.03 2.74
CA LEU A 55 4.08 -8.76 1.93
C LEU A 55 3.92 -10.21 2.38
N VAL A 56 5.06 -10.92 2.48
CA VAL A 56 5.05 -12.34 2.85
C VAL A 56 4.65 -12.49 4.31
N MET A 57 5.22 -11.67 5.20
CA MET A 57 4.86 -11.69 6.62
C MET A 57 3.38 -11.38 6.85
N GLY A 58 2.81 -10.41 6.11
CA GLY A 58 1.39 -10.06 6.18
C GLY A 58 0.49 -11.20 5.70
N ALA A 59 0.83 -11.84 4.59
CA ALA A 59 0.08 -13.00 4.11
C ALA A 59 0.13 -14.17 5.11
N GLN A 60 1.27 -14.44 5.73
CA GLN A 60 1.41 -15.46 6.78
C GLN A 60 0.55 -15.17 8.01
N GLU A 61 0.55 -13.92 8.48
CA GLU A 61 -0.26 -13.45 9.61
C GLU A 61 -1.75 -13.63 9.31
N VAL A 62 -2.21 -13.16 8.16
CA VAL A 62 -3.60 -13.34 7.73
C VAL A 62 -3.98 -14.82 7.66
N ALA A 63 -3.12 -15.68 7.11
CA ALA A 63 -3.38 -17.11 7.05
C ALA A 63 -3.47 -17.75 8.45
N GLN A 64 -2.69 -17.27 9.42
CA GLN A 64 -2.76 -17.73 10.80
C GLN A 64 -4.05 -17.28 11.46
N VAL A 65 -4.37 -15.99 11.43
CA VAL A 65 -5.58 -15.42 12.03
C VAL A 65 -6.84 -16.02 11.40
N ALA A 66 -6.85 -16.25 10.09
CA ALA A 66 -7.96 -16.88 9.40
C ALA A 66 -8.26 -18.28 9.92
N ARG A 67 -7.22 -19.09 10.23
CA ARG A 67 -7.38 -20.41 10.84
C ARG A 67 -7.92 -20.32 12.28
N GLU A 68 -7.43 -19.37 13.06
CA GLU A 68 -7.87 -19.15 14.45
C GLU A 68 -9.35 -18.70 14.54
N LEU A 69 -9.84 -18.01 13.49
CA LEU A 69 -11.20 -17.50 13.41
C LEU A 69 -12.15 -18.40 12.59
N ASP A 70 -11.73 -19.59 12.17
CA ASP A 70 -12.49 -20.47 11.27
C ASP A 70 -13.03 -19.74 10.03
N MET A 71 -12.21 -18.82 9.48
CA MET A 71 -12.58 -18.05 8.28
C MET A 71 -12.68 -19.00 7.06
N PRO A 72 -13.68 -18.82 6.18
CA PRO A 72 -13.75 -19.57 4.93
C PRO A 72 -12.46 -19.44 4.12
N GLU A 73 -11.96 -20.55 3.59
CA GLU A 73 -10.67 -20.63 2.88
C GLU A 73 -10.57 -19.63 1.74
N GLU A 74 -11.62 -19.49 0.94
CA GLU A 74 -11.67 -18.53 -0.17
C GLU A 74 -11.43 -17.09 0.31
N LYS A 75 -12.07 -16.69 1.40
CA LYS A 75 -11.87 -15.32 1.98
C LYS A 75 -10.46 -15.11 2.49
N SER A 76 -9.89 -16.14 3.13
CA SER A 76 -8.50 -16.11 3.60
C SER A 76 -7.53 -15.95 2.42
N VAL A 77 -7.73 -16.72 1.34
CA VAL A 77 -6.88 -16.66 0.15
C VAL A 77 -7.01 -15.29 -0.55
N LEU A 78 -8.23 -14.77 -0.69
CA LEU A 78 -8.45 -13.45 -1.29
C LEU A 78 -7.78 -12.34 -0.46
N LEU A 79 -7.89 -12.37 0.86
CA LEU A 79 -7.24 -11.37 1.70
C LEU A 79 -5.71 -11.45 1.63
N GLN A 80 -5.14 -12.64 1.63
CA GLN A 80 -3.71 -12.84 1.38
C GLN A 80 -3.31 -12.31 0.00
N HIS A 81 -4.13 -12.55 -1.03
CA HIS A 81 -3.88 -12.04 -2.37
C HIS A 81 -3.84 -10.51 -2.40
N LEU A 82 -4.74 -9.81 -1.70
CA LEU A 82 -4.71 -8.36 -1.59
C LEU A 82 -3.37 -7.87 -1.03
N ILE A 83 -2.86 -8.52 0.01
CA ILE A 83 -1.57 -8.17 0.63
C ILE A 83 -0.41 -8.43 -0.34
N LEU A 84 -0.36 -9.60 -0.99
CA LEU A 84 0.74 -9.97 -1.88
C LEU A 84 0.79 -9.15 -3.16
N SER A 85 -0.32 -8.54 -3.58
CA SER A 85 -0.46 -7.83 -4.85
C SER A 85 -0.61 -6.30 -4.74
N HIS A 86 -0.69 -5.73 -3.52
CA HIS A 86 -1.03 -4.31 -3.39
C HIS A 86 0.01 -3.33 -3.99
N HIS A 87 1.25 -3.74 -4.22
CA HIS A 87 2.22 -2.96 -4.97
C HIS A 87 1.94 -2.93 -6.49
N GLY A 88 0.95 -3.69 -6.99
CA GLY A 88 0.50 -3.74 -8.37
C GLY A 88 1.40 -4.60 -9.25
N GLU A 89 2.48 -4.05 -9.78
CA GLU A 89 3.39 -4.76 -10.66
C GLU A 89 4.60 -5.35 -9.90
N PRO A 90 5.13 -6.51 -10.36
CA PRO A 90 6.36 -7.09 -9.79
C PRO A 90 7.56 -6.15 -9.81
N ASP A 91 7.66 -5.27 -10.82
CA ASP A 91 8.71 -4.25 -10.92
C ASP A 91 8.64 -3.22 -9.76
N TYR A 92 7.51 -3.11 -9.12
CA TYR A 92 7.29 -2.28 -7.91
C TYR A 92 7.33 -3.09 -6.62
N GLY A 93 7.64 -4.39 -6.71
CA GLY A 93 7.83 -5.27 -5.55
C GLY A 93 6.61 -6.14 -5.21
N ALA A 94 5.55 -6.14 -6.01
CA ALA A 94 4.43 -7.08 -5.80
C ALA A 94 4.90 -8.53 -5.98
N ALA A 95 4.49 -9.41 -5.06
CA ALA A 95 4.80 -10.84 -5.19
C ALA A 95 3.99 -11.51 -6.33
N VAL A 96 2.77 -11.01 -6.56
CA VAL A 96 1.87 -11.41 -7.65
C VAL A 96 1.12 -10.19 -8.14
N ARG A 97 0.65 -10.21 -9.38
CA ARG A 97 -0.22 -9.14 -9.90
C ARG A 97 -1.63 -9.22 -9.31
N PRO A 98 -2.32 -8.08 -9.14
CA PRO A 98 -3.73 -8.05 -8.77
C PRO A 98 -4.58 -8.78 -9.83
N VAL A 99 -5.49 -9.65 -9.39
CA VAL A 99 -6.39 -10.40 -10.30
C VAL A 99 -7.86 -10.41 -9.83
N CYS A 100 -8.19 -9.65 -8.78
CA CYS A 100 -9.58 -9.39 -8.39
C CYS A 100 -9.81 -7.88 -8.26
N ALA A 101 -11.07 -7.44 -8.30
CA ALA A 101 -11.43 -6.03 -8.31
C ALA A 101 -10.90 -5.29 -7.07
N GLU A 102 -10.97 -5.91 -5.90
CA GLU A 102 -10.50 -5.34 -4.65
C GLU A 102 -8.98 -5.17 -4.62
N SER A 103 -8.23 -6.15 -5.14
CA SER A 103 -6.76 -6.08 -5.19
C SER A 103 -6.27 -5.03 -6.18
N GLU A 104 -6.91 -4.93 -7.35
CA GLU A 104 -6.64 -3.89 -8.34
C GLU A 104 -6.91 -2.50 -7.76
N LEU A 105 -8.06 -2.34 -7.11
CA LEU A 105 -8.46 -1.08 -6.49
C LEU A 105 -7.51 -0.68 -5.35
N LEU A 106 -7.12 -1.64 -4.49
CA LEU A 106 -6.19 -1.40 -3.40
C LEU A 106 -4.82 -0.94 -3.95
N ALA A 107 -4.30 -1.60 -4.96
CA ALA A 107 -3.03 -1.25 -5.59
C ALA A 107 -3.04 0.19 -6.16
N TYR A 108 -4.11 0.60 -6.84
CA TYR A 108 -4.21 1.97 -7.34
C TYR A 108 -4.37 3.00 -6.22
N ILE A 109 -5.11 2.70 -5.16
CA ILE A 109 -5.29 3.62 -4.04
C ILE A 109 -3.97 3.83 -3.31
N ASP A 110 -3.22 2.76 -3.02
CA ASP A 110 -1.92 2.82 -2.39
C ASP A 110 -0.92 3.59 -3.27
N GLN A 111 -0.91 3.33 -4.58
CA GLN A 111 -0.08 4.07 -5.53
C GLN A 111 -0.43 5.57 -5.58
N ILE A 112 -1.72 5.92 -5.52
CA ILE A 112 -2.14 7.34 -5.47
C ILE A 112 -1.62 7.99 -4.19
N ASP A 113 -1.77 7.35 -3.05
CA ASP A 113 -1.38 7.90 -1.76
C ASP A 113 0.14 8.11 -1.68
N SER A 114 0.92 7.10 -2.02
CA SER A 114 2.39 7.18 -2.05
C SER A 114 2.90 8.25 -3.01
N ARG A 115 2.30 8.36 -4.22
CA ARG A 115 2.70 9.39 -5.21
C ARG A 115 2.32 10.79 -4.75
N MET A 116 1.16 10.97 -4.12
CA MET A 116 0.74 12.27 -3.58
C MET A 116 1.63 12.72 -2.43
N GLU A 117 2.13 11.79 -1.60
CA GLU A 117 3.11 12.11 -0.58
C GLU A 117 4.41 12.66 -1.19
N ILE A 118 4.94 12.01 -2.26
CA ILE A 118 6.12 12.51 -2.97
C ILE A 118 5.90 13.93 -3.51
N TYR A 119 4.71 14.22 -4.06
CA TYR A 119 4.36 15.58 -4.48
C TYR A 119 4.33 16.56 -3.31
N ARG A 120 3.77 16.16 -2.17
CA ARG A 120 3.70 16.99 -0.96
C ARG A 120 5.10 17.36 -0.46
N GLU A 121 6.00 16.38 -0.37
CA GLU A 121 7.39 16.60 0.03
C GLU A 121 8.16 17.50 -0.96
N ALA A 122 7.94 17.29 -2.25
CA ALA A 122 8.56 18.13 -3.27
C ALA A 122 8.06 19.57 -3.20
N PHE A 123 6.75 19.77 -3.05
CA PHE A 123 6.14 21.09 -2.97
C PHE A 123 6.49 21.87 -1.70
N ALA A 124 6.80 21.16 -0.60
CA ALA A 124 7.29 21.80 0.62
C ALA A 124 8.64 22.54 0.42
N LYS A 125 9.41 22.16 -0.61
CA LYS A 125 10.75 22.70 -0.91
C LYS A 125 10.76 23.66 -2.11
N LEU A 126 9.60 23.98 -2.69
CA LEU A 126 9.47 24.79 -3.89
C LEU A 126 8.63 26.04 -3.62
N GLU A 127 8.99 27.14 -4.26
CA GLU A 127 8.13 28.31 -4.40
C GLU A 127 7.09 28.07 -5.51
N GLU A 128 5.99 28.82 -5.48
CA GLU A 128 4.99 28.80 -6.54
C GLU A 128 5.60 29.25 -7.88
N GLY A 129 5.18 28.62 -8.96
CA GLY A 129 5.70 28.88 -10.29
C GLY A 129 7.03 28.19 -10.62
N GLN A 130 7.55 27.34 -9.72
CA GLN A 130 8.82 26.65 -9.91
C GLN A 130 8.65 25.18 -10.28
N PHE A 131 9.64 24.66 -11.00
CA PHE A 131 9.85 23.23 -11.21
C PHE A 131 10.84 22.67 -10.21
N SER A 132 10.59 21.45 -9.73
CA SER A 132 11.59 20.68 -8.99
C SER A 132 12.76 20.23 -9.87
N ASN A 133 13.83 19.73 -9.25
CA ASN A 133 14.74 18.80 -9.90
C ASN A 133 14.00 17.50 -10.27
N ARG A 134 14.61 16.65 -11.11
CA ARG A 134 14.07 15.34 -11.42
C ARG A 134 13.94 14.52 -10.13
N ILE A 135 12.73 14.07 -9.84
CA ILE A 135 12.43 13.19 -8.72
C ILE A 135 12.55 11.75 -9.22
N PHE A 136 13.45 10.98 -8.64
CA PHE A 136 13.76 9.62 -9.11
C PHE A 136 12.52 8.72 -9.08
N ALA A 137 11.78 8.70 -7.97
CA ALA A 137 10.58 7.87 -7.80
C ALA A 137 9.42 8.22 -8.75
N LEU A 138 9.41 9.42 -9.33
CA LEU A 138 8.41 9.83 -10.32
C LEU A 138 8.97 9.85 -11.74
N GLU A 139 10.28 9.69 -11.90
CA GLU A 139 11.04 9.79 -13.15
C GLU A 139 10.87 11.11 -13.92
N LYS A 140 10.36 12.14 -13.26
CA LYS A 140 10.07 13.46 -13.85
C LYS A 140 10.30 14.61 -12.87
N ARG A 141 10.27 15.84 -13.40
CA ARG A 141 10.15 17.06 -12.62
C ARG A 141 8.67 17.34 -12.36
N VAL A 142 8.37 17.98 -11.24
CA VAL A 142 7.01 18.44 -10.90
C VAL A 142 6.98 19.95 -10.84
N TYR A 143 5.85 20.53 -11.23
CA TYR A 143 5.61 21.96 -11.22
C TYR A 143 4.67 22.31 -10.07
N LYS A 144 5.06 23.29 -9.23
CA LYS A 144 4.20 23.82 -8.18
C LYS A 144 3.45 25.05 -8.71
N HIS A 145 2.18 24.87 -9.03
CA HIS A 145 1.30 25.99 -9.41
C HIS A 145 0.68 26.62 -8.17
N THR A 146 0.15 27.85 -8.32
CA THR A 146 -0.68 28.50 -7.32
C THR A 146 -2.00 27.72 -7.17
N ILE A 147 -2.36 27.37 -5.94
CA ILE A 147 -3.69 26.81 -5.63
C ILE A 147 -4.61 28.01 -5.36
N VAL A 148 -5.54 28.27 -6.26
CA VAL A 148 -6.54 29.34 -6.16
C VAL A 148 -7.71 28.87 -5.33
#